data_6d2e3ba9b9cafaec7f118ee857f4f7c9
#
_entry.id   6d2e3ba9b9cafaec7f118ee857f4f7c9
#
_cell.length_a   1.000
_cell.length_b   1.000
_cell.length_c   1.000
_cell.angle_alpha   90.00
_cell.angle_beta   90.00
_cell.angle_gamma   90.00
#
_symmetry.space_group_name_H-M   'P 1'
#
loop_
_entity.id
_entity.type
_entity.pdbx_description
1 polymer ?
#
loop_
_entity_poly.entity_id
_entity_poly.type
_entity_poly.pdbx_seq_one_letter_code
_entity_poly.pdbx_strand_id
1 'polypeptide(L)'
;MTRALAVAAVSFLLAPAPADAPHEPVLVVGDSLAVGLEPYLGQLVAPRTVVWDASAGRTTPEGLVRLRAELRAVTPRAVLISLGTNDGPRPERFRDRIRRALRAIPSGICVVWADIDRPARKGPYRRLNEVLTHEARHDSRLVVVHWHRAVARHHVHLRDGIHPDTAGFDYRSRMFARALDRGC
;
A
#
# COMPACT_ATOMS: atom_id res chain seq x y z
N MET A 1 42.97 -20.80 62.36
CA MET A 1 42.97 -19.81 61.25
C MET A 1 41.85 -20.19 60.23
N THR A 2 40.69 -19.65 60.40
CA THR A 2 39.50 -19.99 59.55
C THR A 2 39.22 -18.81 58.62
N ARG A 3 39.42 -19.02 57.30
CA ARG A 3 39.10 -18.03 56.29
C ARG A 3 37.62 -18.14 55.90
N ALA A 4 36.89 -17.06 56.12
CA ALA A 4 35.54 -16.90 55.63
C ALA A 4 35.56 -16.44 54.15
N LEU A 5 34.89 -17.19 53.26
CA LEU A 5 34.65 -16.80 51.88
C LEU A 5 33.35 -15.96 51.81
N ALA A 6 33.45 -14.73 51.43
CA ALA A 6 32.30 -13.86 51.13
C ALA A 6 31.82 -14.14 49.71
N VAL A 7 30.58 -14.60 49.56
CA VAL A 7 29.94 -14.73 48.25
C VAL A 7 29.19 -13.43 47.97
N ALA A 8 29.66 -12.71 46.93
CA ALA A 8 28.98 -11.51 46.41
C ALA A 8 27.85 -11.93 45.47
N ALA A 9 26.61 -11.64 45.87
CA ALA A 9 25.43 -11.83 45.01
C ALA A 9 25.33 -10.69 44.01
N VAL A 10 25.51 -10.98 42.73
CA VAL A 10 25.31 -10.03 41.63
C VAL A 10 23.83 -10.04 41.25
N SER A 11 23.08 -9.00 41.65
CA SER A 11 21.70 -8.79 41.25
C SER A 11 21.67 -8.23 39.83
N PHE A 12 21.25 -9.02 38.88
CA PHE A 12 20.93 -8.56 37.51
C PHE A 12 19.62 -7.79 37.55
N LEU A 13 19.67 -6.48 37.46
CA LEU A 13 18.50 -5.65 37.18
C LEU A 13 18.11 -5.88 35.72
N LEU A 14 17.00 -6.62 35.46
CA LEU A 14 16.37 -6.67 34.15
C LEU A 14 15.85 -5.24 33.85
N ALA A 15 16.48 -4.58 32.89
CA ALA A 15 15.90 -3.36 32.33
C ALA A 15 14.55 -3.69 31.67
N PRO A 16 13.50 -2.87 31.88
CA PRO A 16 12.24 -3.07 31.19
C PRO A 16 12.48 -3.03 29.69
N ALA A 17 11.88 -3.98 28.94
CA ALA A 17 11.91 -3.96 27.49
C ALA A 17 11.40 -2.60 26.99
N PRO A 18 11.99 -2.00 25.95
CA PRO A 18 11.48 -0.75 25.40
C PRO A 18 10.02 -0.94 25.02
N ALA A 19 9.14 -0.06 25.53
CA ALA A 19 7.75 -0.01 25.10
C ALA A 19 7.73 0.07 23.56
N ASP A 20 6.95 -0.81 22.93
CA ASP A 20 6.80 -0.83 21.47
C ASP A 20 6.58 0.60 20.95
N ALA A 21 7.53 1.10 20.17
CA ALA A 21 7.36 2.38 19.51
C ALA A 21 6.06 2.33 18.68
N PRO A 22 5.22 3.38 18.72
CA PRO A 22 3.98 3.38 17.97
C PRO A 22 4.29 3.03 16.51
N HIS A 23 3.73 1.90 16.04
CA HIS A 23 3.97 1.48 14.66
C HIS A 23 3.38 2.53 13.72
N GLU A 24 4.24 3.15 12.94
CA GLU A 24 3.82 4.14 11.94
C GLU A 24 2.76 3.53 11.04
N PRO A 25 1.63 4.22 10.79
CA PRO A 25 0.50 3.66 10.08
C PRO A 25 0.82 3.42 8.59
N VAL A 26 0.02 2.57 7.98
CA VAL A 26 -0.07 2.45 6.52
C VAL A 26 -1.20 3.36 6.04
N LEU A 27 -0.91 4.29 5.14
CA LEU A 27 -1.92 5.16 4.53
C LEU A 27 -2.44 4.50 3.24
N VAL A 28 -3.75 4.31 3.16
CA VAL A 28 -4.42 3.82 1.93
C VAL A 28 -5.16 4.97 1.27
N VAL A 29 -4.81 5.27 0.01
CA VAL A 29 -5.53 6.23 -0.83
C VAL A 29 -6.04 5.52 -2.07
N GLY A 30 -7.37 5.58 -2.31
CA GLY A 30 -7.89 4.82 -3.42
C GLY A 30 -9.32 5.11 -3.86
N ASP A 31 -9.74 4.27 -4.81
CA ASP A 31 -11.07 4.21 -5.40
C ASP A 31 -11.91 3.07 -4.78
N SER A 32 -12.95 2.62 -5.48
CA SER A 32 -13.81 1.51 -5.05
C SER A 32 -13.04 0.21 -4.81
N LEU A 33 -11.94 -0.02 -5.52
CA LEU A 33 -11.10 -1.19 -5.32
C LEU A 33 -10.29 -1.12 -4.02
N ALA A 34 -10.02 0.09 -3.50
CA ALA A 34 -9.46 0.26 -2.16
C ALA A 34 -10.53 0.09 -1.07
N VAL A 35 -11.73 0.65 -1.28
CA VAL A 35 -12.86 0.45 -0.34
C VAL A 35 -13.08 -1.04 -0.07
N GLY A 36 -13.03 -1.87 -1.09
CA GLY A 36 -13.19 -3.32 -0.94
C GLY A 36 -12.06 -4.04 -0.18
N LEU A 37 -10.91 -3.40 0.08
CA LEU A 37 -9.83 -3.96 0.88
C LEU A 37 -10.05 -3.78 2.39
N GLU A 38 -10.86 -2.82 2.79
CA GLU A 38 -11.02 -2.40 4.18
C GLU A 38 -11.34 -3.56 5.14
N PRO A 39 -12.24 -4.53 4.79
CA PRO A 39 -12.55 -5.64 5.68
C PRO A 39 -11.39 -6.62 5.91
N TYR A 40 -10.35 -6.60 5.08
CA TYR A 40 -9.31 -7.64 5.06
C TYR A 40 -7.92 -7.12 5.41
N LEU A 41 -7.54 -5.97 4.86
CA LEU A 41 -6.15 -5.52 4.86
C LEU A 41 -5.63 -5.20 6.26
N GLY A 42 -6.47 -4.65 7.15
CA GLY A 42 -6.06 -4.28 8.50
C GLY A 42 -5.47 -5.45 9.29
N GLN A 43 -6.10 -6.62 9.22
CA GLN A 43 -5.59 -7.83 9.88
C GLN A 43 -4.29 -8.34 9.25
N LEU A 44 -4.14 -8.20 7.94
CA LEU A 44 -2.98 -8.70 7.20
C LEU A 44 -1.72 -7.86 7.41
N VAL A 45 -1.85 -6.61 7.81
CA VAL A 45 -0.72 -5.71 8.04
C VAL A 45 -0.43 -5.45 9.52
N ALA A 46 -1.20 -6.08 10.42
CA ALA A 46 -0.99 -5.98 11.85
C ALA A 46 0.48 -6.33 12.22
N PRO A 47 1.05 -5.67 13.23
CA PRO A 47 0.46 -4.73 14.19
C PRO A 47 0.33 -3.28 13.69
N ARG A 48 0.65 -2.98 12.43
CA ARG A 48 0.49 -1.63 11.87
C ARG A 48 -0.98 -1.27 11.77
N THR A 49 -1.31 -0.04 12.13
CA THR A 49 -2.66 0.53 11.90
C THR A 49 -2.80 0.98 10.45
N VAL A 50 -4.04 1.11 9.97
CA VAL A 50 -4.34 1.57 8.62
C VAL A 50 -5.16 2.86 8.69
N VAL A 51 -4.69 3.91 8.02
CA VAL A 51 -5.44 5.14 7.78
C VAL A 51 -6.06 5.04 6.39
N TRP A 52 -7.39 5.18 6.32
CA TRP A 52 -8.16 4.97 5.09
C TRP A 52 -8.64 6.30 4.51
N ASP A 53 -8.34 6.53 3.24
CA ASP A 53 -8.95 7.56 2.41
C ASP A 53 -9.30 6.99 1.03
N ALA A 54 -10.38 6.23 0.97
CA ALA A 54 -10.89 5.61 -0.24
C ALA A 54 -12.33 6.02 -0.51
N SER A 55 -12.69 6.16 -1.79
CA SER A 55 -14.04 6.51 -2.22
C SER A 55 -14.36 5.96 -3.61
N ALA A 56 -15.55 5.40 -3.77
CA ALA A 56 -15.99 4.86 -5.05
C ALA A 56 -15.93 5.91 -6.18
N GLY A 57 -15.47 5.49 -7.36
CA GLY A 57 -15.40 6.34 -8.54
C GLY A 57 -14.24 7.36 -8.55
N ARG A 58 -13.45 7.45 -7.49
CA ARG A 58 -12.35 8.42 -7.38
C ARG A 58 -11.34 8.26 -8.51
N THR A 59 -11.00 9.36 -9.15
CA THR A 59 -9.91 9.46 -10.13
C THR A 59 -8.56 9.71 -9.46
N THR A 60 -7.45 9.48 -10.18
CA THR A 60 -6.12 9.79 -9.62
C THR A 60 -5.95 11.28 -9.26
N PRO A 61 -6.40 12.29 -10.05
CA PRO A 61 -6.31 13.68 -9.61
C PRO A 61 -6.98 13.97 -8.28
N GLU A 62 -8.19 13.44 -8.05
CA GLU A 62 -8.91 13.60 -6.78
C GLU A 62 -8.16 12.90 -5.63
N GLY A 63 -7.66 11.68 -5.87
CA GLY A 63 -6.83 10.94 -4.92
C GLY A 63 -5.55 11.67 -4.54
N LEU A 64 -4.92 12.40 -5.48
CA LEU A 64 -3.73 13.21 -5.18
C LEU A 64 -4.02 14.41 -4.26
N VAL A 65 -5.21 14.98 -4.34
CA VAL A 65 -5.64 16.02 -3.39
C VAL A 65 -5.74 15.42 -1.99
N ARG A 66 -6.38 14.25 -1.89
CA ARG A 66 -6.54 13.54 -0.61
C ARG A 66 -5.19 13.08 -0.04
N LEU A 67 -4.37 12.47 -0.86
CA LEU A 67 -3.01 12.06 -0.47
C LEU A 67 -2.23 13.19 0.22
N ARG A 68 -2.25 14.39 -0.38
CA ARG A 68 -1.58 15.56 0.22
C ARG A 68 -2.22 16.01 1.53
N ALA A 69 -3.52 15.87 1.66
CA ALA A 69 -4.22 16.21 2.90
C ALA A 69 -3.83 15.24 4.01
N GLU A 70 -3.86 13.94 3.74
CA GLU A 70 -3.51 12.90 4.69
C GLU A 70 -2.02 12.97 5.13
N LEU A 71 -1.11 13.22 4.19
CA LEU A 71 0.33 13.39 4.50
C LEU A 71 0.65 14.59 5.39
N ARG A 72 -0.28 15.56 5.54
CA ARG A 72 -0.16 16.65 6.53
C ARG A 72 -0.67 16.24 7.92
N ALA A 73 -1.54 15.25 7.97
CA ALA A 73 -2.17 14.79 9.21
C ALA A 73 -1.41 13.63 9.85
N VAL A 74 -0.81 12.76 9.02
CA VAL A 74 -0.11 11.55 9.50
C VAL A 74 1.24 11.39 8.81
N THR A 75 2.20 10.79 9.51
CA THR A 75 3.48 10.33 8.94
C THR A 75 3.39 8.81 8.76
N PRO A 76 3.04 8.30 7.57
CA PRO A 76 2.91 6.87 7.36
C PRO A 76 4.27 6.21 7.10
N ARG A 77 4.42 4.95 7.46
CA ARG A 77 5.56 4.10 7.03
C ARG A 77 5.50 3.78 5.55
N ALA A 78 4.30 3.59 5.03
CA ALA A 78 4.06 3.28 3.64
C ALA A 78 2.73 3.88 3.16
N VAL A 79 2.66 4.16 1.86
CA VAL A 79 1.45 4.61 1.18
C VAL A 79 1.01 3.54 0.18
N LEU A 80 -0.20 3.02 0.35
CA LEU A 80 -0.85 2.13 -0.60
C LEU A 80 -1.79 2.93 -1.50
N ILE A 81 -1.60 2.80 -2.81
CA ILE A 81 -2.39 3.51 -3.81
C ILE A 81 -3.15 2.52 -4.69
N SER A 82 -4.46 2.64 -4.72
CA SER A 82 -5.34 1.93 -5.64
C SER A 82 -6.13 2.97 -6.45
N LEU A 83 -5.48 3.53 -7.47
CA LEU A 83 -6.02 4.58 -8.33
C LEU A 83 -5.62 4.33 -9.79
N GLY A 84 -6.40 4.91 -10.71
CA GLY A 84 -6.18 4.83 -12.14
C GLY A 84 -7.31 4.10 -12.88
N THR A 85 -8.09 3.27 -12.18
CA THR A 85 -9.21 2.53 -12.76
C THR A 85 -10.27 3.47 -13.36
N ASN A 86 -10.47 4.64 -12.75
CA ASN A 86 -11.42 5.65 -13.19
C ASN A 86 -10.79 6.76 -14.04
N ASP A 87 -9.51 6.63 -14.37
CA ASP A 87 -8.81 7.59 -15.21
C ASP A 87 -9.10 7.40 -16.70
N GLY A 88 -8.99 8.47 -17.46
CA GLY A 88 -9.01 8.39 -18.93
C GLY A 88 -7.79 7.66 -19.49
N PRO A 89 -7.82 7.29 -20.78
CA PRO A 89 -6.85 6.39 -21.42
C PRO A 89 -5.54 7.08 -21.86
N ARG A 90 -5.14 8.17 -21.23
CA ARG A 90 -3.98 8.99 -21.63
C ARG A 90 -2.74 8.65 -20.80
N PRO A 91 -1.76 7.88 -21.34
CA PRO A 91 -0.59 7.43 -20.59
C PRO A 91 0.27 8.58 -20.05
N GLU A 92 0.44 9.66 -20.83
CA GLU A 92 1.24 10.82 -20.46
C GLU A 92 0.67 11.52 -19.22
N ARG A 93 -0.66 11.70 -19.19
CA ARG A 93 -1.34 12.28 -18.04
C ARG A 93 -1.24 11.38 -16.80
N PHE A 94 -1.32 10.07 -17.00
CA PHE A 94 -1.17 9.12 -15.88
C PHE A 94 0.27 9.14 -15.35
N ARG A 95 1.27 9.21 -16.23
CA ARG A 95 2.67 9.40 -15.83
C ARG A 95 2.87 10.64 -14.98
N ASP A 96 2.33 11.77 -15.39
CA ASP A 96 2.42 13.02 -14.63
C ASP A 96 1.77 12.91 -13.25
N ARG A 97 0.66 12.17 -13.14
CA ARG A 97 -0.02 11.91 -11.87
C ARG A 97 0.83 11.04 -10.95
N ILE A 98 1.41 9.95 -11.46
CA ILE A 98 2.33 9.10 -10.68
C ILE A 98 3.50 9.95 -10.15
N ARG A 99 4.16 10.70 -11.01
CA ARG A 99 5.28 11.56 -10.61
C ARG A 99 4.89 12.62 -9.59
N ARG A 100 3.68 13.18 -9.68
CA ARG A 100 3.14 14.12 -8.68
C ARG A 100 2.89 13.44 -7.33
N ALA A 101 2.40 12.20 -7.33
CA ALA A 101 2.27 11.40 -6.11
C ALA A 101 3.64 11.18 -5.46
N LEU A 102 4.61 10.66 -6.23
CA LEU A 102 5.95 10.35 -5.74
C LEU A 102 6.68 11.59 -5.20
N ARG A 103 6.48 12.76 -5.83
CA ARG A 103 7.02 14.03 -5.30
C ARG A 103 6.32 14.52 -4.04
N ALA A 104 5.06 14.19 -3.84
CA ALA A 104 4.31 14.59 -2.65
C ALA A 104 4.65 13.71 -1.44
N ILE A 105 5.03 12.46 -1.67
CA ILE A 105 5.37 11.50 -0.63
C ILE A 105 6.84 11.68 -0.24
N PRO A 106 7.17 11.88 1.05
CA PRO A 106 8.55 12.00 1.51
C PRO A 106 9.45 10.84 1.07
N SER A 107 10.75 11.12 0.85
CA SER A 107 11.70 10.19 0.23
C SER A 107 11.91 8.87 0.99
N GLY A 108 11.72 8.87 2.30
CA GLY A 108 11.87 7.67 3.15
C GLY A 108 10.63 6.77 3.19
N ILE A 109 9.53 7.15 2.54
CA ILE A 109 8.27 6.42 2.61
C ILE A 109 8.12 5.51 1.39
N CYS A 110 7.83 4.25 1.63
CA CYS A 110 7.55 3.26 0.59
C CYS A 110 6.17 3.49 -0.04
N VAL A 111 6.07 3.27 -1.35
CA VAL A 111 4.83 3.45 -2.13
C VAL A 111 4.46 2.14 -2.80
N VAL A 112 3.31 1.61 -2.49
CA VAL A 112 2.76 0.41 -3.14
C VAL A 112 1.58 0.81 -4.01
N TRP A 113 1.65 0.61 -5.31
CA TRP A 113 0.60 1.01 -6.26
C TRP A 113 0.14 -0.18 -7.08
N ALA A 114 -1.16 -0.47 -7.07
CA ALA A 114 -1.71 -1.56 -7.89
C ALA A 114 -1.91 -1.11 -9.34
N ASP A 115 -1.49 -1.97 -10.26
CA ASP A 115 -1.83 -1.79 -11.67
C ASP A 115 -3.34 -2.04 -11.92
N ILE A 116 -3.80 -1.71 -13.13
CA ILE A 116 -5.20 -1.58 -13.49
C ILE A 116 -5.64 -2.81 -14.27
N ASP A 117 -6.81 -3.33 -13.92
CA ASP A 117 -7.61 -4.24 -14.76
C ASP A 117 -9.02 -3.66 -14.92
N ARG A 118 -9.48 -3.51 -16.17
CA ARG A 118 -10.81 -3.01 -16.49
C ARG A 118 -11.22 -3.39 -17.91
N PRO A 119 -12.54 -3.45 -18.21
CA PRO A 119 -13.01 -3.75 -19.55
C PRO A 119 -12.51 -2.76 -20.61
N ALA A 120 -12.22 -3.26 -21.80
CA ALA A 120 -11.71 -2.45 -22.91
C ALA A 120 -12.61 -1.25 -23.27
N ARG A 121 -13.94 -1.38 -23.08
CA ARG A 121 -14.91 -0.28 -23.28
C ARG A 121 -14.65 0.95 -22.39
N LYS A 122 -13.92 0.78 -21.28
CA LYS A 122 -13.48 1.88 -20.40
C LYS A 122 -12.13 2.48 -20.82
N GLY A 123 -11.65 2.11 -21.99
CA GLY A 123 -10.39 2.56 -22.57
C GLY A 123 -9.19 1.68 -22.24
N PRO A 124 -8.14 1.75 -23.06
CA PRO A 124 -6.95 0.92 -22.93
C PRO A 124 -6.22 1.23 -21.62
N TYR A 125 -6.07 0.23 -20.75
CA TYR A 125 -5.35 0.34 -19.48
C TYR A 125 -3.92 -0.22 -19.55
N ARG A 126 -3.61 -1.05 -20.54
CA ARG A 126 -2.29 -1.69 -20.64
C ARG A 126 -1.16 -0.67 -20.72
N ARG A 127 -1.33 0.38 -21.51
CA ARG A 127 -0.36 1.48 -21.61
C ARG A 127 -0.22 2.26 -20.29
N LEU A 128 -1.29 2.35 -19.50
CA LEU A 128 -1.22 2.94 -18.15
C LEU A 128 -0.36 2.04 -17.23
N ASN A 129 -0.54 0.73 -17.30
CA ASN A 129 0.25 -0.24 -16.53
C ASN A 129 1.74 -0.25 -16.95
N GLU A 130 2.01 -0.10 -18.26
CA GLU A 130 3.38 0.07 -18.77
C GLU A 130 4.05 1.32 -18.18
N VAL A 131 3.32 2.43 -18.12
CA VAL A 131 3.79 3.67 -17.48
C VAL A 131 4.08 3.46 -16.01
N LEU A 132 3.17 2.85 -15.26
CA LEU A 132 3.37 2.58 -13.83
C LEU A 132 4.61 1.71 -13.60
N THR A 133 4.76 0.64 -14.40
CA THR A 133 5.93 -0.24 -14.34
C THR A 133 7.21 0.49 -14.72
N HIS A 134 7.14 1.40 -15.71
CA HIS A 134 8.29 2.22 -16.08
C HIS A 134 8.72 3.15 -14.95
N GLU A 135 7.79 3.86 -14.33
CA GLU A 135 8.11 4.77 -13.22
C GLU A 135 8.69 4.00 -12.00
N ALA A 136 8.21 2.77 -11.75
CA ALA A 136 8.76 1.92 -10.68
C ALA A 136 10.22 1.47 -10.92
N ARG A 137 10.68 1.42 -12.16
CA ARG A 137 12.11 1.16 -12.46
C ARG A 137 13.02 2.37 -12.19
N HIS A 138 12.43 3.57 -12.06
CA HIS A 138 13.14 4.83 -11.86
C HIS A 138 12.98 5.43 -10.46
N ASP A 139 12.08 4.88 -9.65
CA ASP A 139 11.90 5.24 -8.24
C ASP A 139 11.84 3.95 -7.42
N SER A 140 12.90 3.64 -6.70
CA SER A 140 13.04 2.41 -5.90
C SER A 140 12.04 2.28 -4.76
N ARG A 141 11.37 3.38 -4.38
CA ARG A 141 10.29 3.37 -3.37
C ARG A 141 8.97 2.82 -3.92
N LEU A 142 8.82 2.81 -5.27
CA LEU A 142 7.57 2.42 -5.91
C LEU A 142 7.54 0.92 -6.21
N VAL A 143 6.70 0.21 -5.47
CA VAL A 143 6.43 -1.22 -5.64
C VAL A 143 5.10 -1.40 -6.37
N VAL A 144 5.09 -2.14 -7.48
CA VAL A 144 3.87 -2.40 -8.26
C VAL A 144 3.21 -3.71 -7.83
N VAL A 145 1.95 -3.63 -7.42
CA VAL A 145 1.08 -4.80 -7.27
C VAL A 145 0.48 -5.13 -8.64
N HIS A 146 0.91 -6.25 -9.23
CA HIS A 146 0.47 -6.67 -10.56
C HIS A 146 -0.93 -7.31 -10.55
N TRP A 147 -1.96 -6.50 -10.25
CA TRP A 147 -3.35 -6.93 -10.16
C TRP A 147 -3.88 -7.49 -11.48
N HIS A 148 -3.62 -6.81 -12.60
CA HIS A 148 -4.01 -7.29 -13.93
C HIS A 148 -3.52 -8.73 -14.18
N ARG A 149 -2.25 -9.02 -13.85
CA ARG A 149 -1.70 -10.36 -14.01
C ARG A 149 -2.35 -11.37 -13.08
N ALA A 150 -2.69 -10.96 -11.86
CA ALA A 150 -3.37 -11.81 -10.90
C ALA A 150 -4.77 -12.18 -11.38
N VAL A 151 -5.56 -11.21 -11.86
CA VAL A 151 -6.87 -11.46 -12.46
C VAL A 151 -6.77 -12.48 -13.60
N ALA A 152 -5.82 -12.28 -14.52
CA ALA A 152 -5.65 -13.15 -15.68
C ALA A 152 -5.22 -14.58 -15.30
N ARG A 153 -4.38 -14.76 -14.25
CA ARG A 153 -3.79 -16.06 -13.89
C ARG A 153 -4.59 -16.85 -12.85
N HIS A 154 -5.27 -16.16 -11.96
CA HIS A 154 -5.93 -16.78 -10.81
C HIS A 154 -7.44 -16.87 -10.97
N HIS A 155 -7.97 -16.59 -12.16
CA HIS A 155 -9.40 -16.65 -12.46
C HIS A 155 -10.24 -15.89 -11.43
N VAL A 156 -9.76 -14.72 -10.98
CA VAL A 156 -10.51 -13.87 -10.06
C VAL A 156 -11.79 -13.44 -10.73
N HIS A 157 -12.92 -13.75 -10.10
CA HIS A 157 -14.23 -13.36 -10.63
C HIS A 157 -14.45 -11.86 -10.44
N LEU A 158 -14.62 -11.14 -11.54
CA LEU A 158 -14.96 -9.72 -11.56
C LEU A 158 -16.45 -9.55 -11.90
N ARG A 159 -17.27 -9.15 -10.94
CA ARG A 159 -18.74 -9.06 -11.06
C ARG A 159 -19.22 -8.18 -12.21
N ASP A 160 -18.51 -7.11 -12.50
CA ASP A 160 -18.82 -6.14 -13.56
C ASP A 160 -17.62 -5.87 -14.50
N GLY A 161 -16.62 -6.74 -14.41
CA GLY A 161 -15.35 -6.60 -15.12
C GLY A 161 -14.35 -5.64 -14.46
N ILE A 162 -14.65 -5.17 -13.24
CA ILE A 162 -13.75 -4.31 -12.44
C ILE A 162 -13.67 -4.79 -10.99
N HIS A 163 -14.84 -4.97 -10.36
CA HIS A 163 -14.94 -5.26 -8.95
C HIS A 163 -14.92 -6.77 -8.69
N PRO A 164 -13.93 -7.27 -7.97
CA PRO A 164 -13.92 -8.68 -7.61
C PRO A 164 -15.05 -9.02 -6.62
N ASP A 165 -15.30 -10.28 -6.46
CA ASP A 165 -16.11 -10.81 -5.37
C ASP A 165 -15.32 -10.76 -4.03
N THR A 166 -15.94 -11.24 -2.97
CA THR A 166 -15.36 -11.29 -1.62
C THR A 166 -13.99 -11.99 -1.59
N ALA A 167 -13.88 -13.16 -2.24
CA ALA A 167 -12.63 -13.91 -2.31
C ALA A 167 -11.55 -13.15 -3.09
N GLY A 168 -11.93 -12.46 -4.15
CA GLY A 168 -11.03 -11.63 -4.94
C GLY A 168 -10.55 -10.39 -4.18
N PHE A 169 -11.36 -9.77 -3.32
CA PHE A 169 -10.91 -8.68 -2.45
C PHE A 169 -9.96 -9.16 -1.35
N ASP A 170 -10.21 -10.31 -0.71
CA ASP A 170 -9.25 -10.92 0.21
C ASP A 170 -7.92 -11.23 -0.49
N TYR A 171 -7.98 -11.84 -1.68
CA TYR A 171 -6.78 -12.11 -2.46
C TYR A 171 -5.98 -10.84 -2.81
N ARG A 172 -6.67 -9.77 -3.25
CA ARG A 172 -6.06 -8.48 -3.55
C ARG A 172 -5.42 -7.86 -2.30
N SER A 173 -6.06 -7.96 -1.15
CA SER A 173 -5.51 -7.49 0.14
C SER A 173 -4.22 -8.22 0.50
N ARG A 174 -4.17 -9.53 0.32
CA ARG A 174 -2.93 -10.32 0.50
C ARG A 174 -1.82 -9.92 -0.47
N MET A 175 -2.16 -9.51 -1.70
CA MET A 175 -1.15 -8.99 -2.63
C MET A 175 -0.53 -7.69 -2.12
N PHE A 176 -1.33 -6.76 -1.59
CA PHE A 176 -0.84 -5.53 -0.99
C PHE A 176 0.01 -5.79 0.25
N ALA A 177 -0.45 -6.65 1.16
CA ALA A 177 0.31 -7.03 2.36
C ALA A 177 1.68 -7.62 1.99
N ARG A 178 1.72 -8.56 1.04
CA ARG A 178 2.98 -9.14 0.54
C ARG A 178 3.90 -8.11 -0.13
N ALA A 179 3.34 -7.12 -0.81
CA ALA A 179 4.14 -6.07 -1.43
C ALA A 179 4.76 -5.15 -0.36
N LEU A 180 4.04 -4.86 0.72
CA LEU A 180 4.57 -4.15 1.89
C LEU A 180 5.71 -4.93 2.55
N ASP A 181 5.54 -6.23 2.80
CA ASP A 181 6.52 -7.04 3.52
C ASP A 181 7.81 -7.28 2.73
N ARG A 182 7.74 -7.31 1.40
CA ARG A 182 8.88 -7.63 0.53
C ARG A 182 9.57 -6.41 -0.08
N GLY A 183 8.85 -5.34 -0.24
CA GLY A 183 9.31 -4.16 -0.99
C GLY A 183 9.47 -2.91 -0.13
N CYS A 184 8.98 -2.97 1.08
CA CYS A 184 9.04 -1.88 2.05
C CYS A 184 9.75 -2.27 3.33
#